data_8e0867d923cca3de1dc0db43620daebc
#
_entry.id   8e0867d923cca3de1dc0db43620daebc
#
_cell.length_a   1.000
_cell.length_b   1.000
_cell.length_c   1.000
_cell.angle_alpha   90.00
_cell.angle_beta   90.00
_cell.angle_gamma   90.00
#
_symmetry.space_group_name_H-M   'P 1'
#
loop_
_entity.id
_entity.type
_entity.pdbx_description
1 polymer ?
#
loop_
_entity_poly.entity_id
_entity_poly.type
_entity_poly.pdbx_seq_one_letter_code
_entity_poly.pdbx_strand_id
1 'polypeptide(L)'
;MFGAKQDRDGRTLMLTDALVFTVEGEPYRWRDVILSAVRWGAWHALETQVVEAAACVKHAEATGQPLPDGVLDAEGREFRYALDLVSAKSMEDWLSRWGLSVNDWMGYLRRKQMRARWPELRRTLAEHHPLRDEDALRLTLVDAICSGELDKWARTLARRAAIHANGSDPTSGAVTEPGSLDSWPFASTLFGADTTTLHAAESRLRRMDDAFRQFRAAHVTARAVEAYVGLRHIDWVRVDCRVMAFPDEGMAAEAALLLRDDGEGFTGVYSAAHTLPRADCFFLDQIDAGLRGAFLGARTGDLIGPMRVDGEYVLYLIEEKTLPTPLDPAVMRRAEEGVLEQALERQTTGRVRWHLV
;
A
#
# COMPACT_ATOMS: atom_id res chain seq x y z
N MET A 1 37.72 -14.67 -10.85
CA MET A 1 36.61 -13.77 -10.55
C MET A 1 35.26 -14.49 -10.64
N PHE A 2 35.15 -15.73 -10.10
CA PHE A 2 33.98 -16.63 -10.23
C PHE A 2 33.38 -17.08 -8.87
N GLY A 3 33.87 -16.53 -7.75
CA GLY A 3 33.43 -16.97 -6.41
C GLY A 3 32.27 -16.17 -5.79
N ALA A 4 31.86 -15.01 -6.36
CA ALA A 4 30.86 -14.13 -5.74
C ALA A 4 29.42 -14.43 -6.17
N LYS A 5 29.19 -15.22 -7.21
CA LYS A 5 27.85 -15.49 -7.76
C LYS A 5 27.12 -16.60 -6.98
N GLN A 6 27.86 -17.63 -6.56
CA GLN A 6 27.28 -18.79 -5.87
C GLN A 6 26.83 -18.50 -4.42
N ASP A 7 27.42 -17.47 -3.77
CA ASP A 7 27.10 -17.11 -2.37
C ASP A 7 25.82 -16.25 -2.26
N ARG A 8 25.40 -15.55 -3.34
CA ARG A 8 24.21 -14.70 -3.35
C ARG A 8 22.91 -15.50 -3.52
N ASP A 9 22.93 -16.51 -4.38
CA ASP A 9 21.77 -17.39 -4.60
C ASP A 9 21.50 -18.25 -3.35
N GLY A 10 22.57 -18.69 -2.66
CA GLY A 10 22.48 -19.41 -1.39
C GLY A 10 21.84 -18.60 -0.26
N ARG A 11 22.08 -17.28 -0.17
CA ARG A 11 21.50 -16.41 0.86
C ARG A 11 20.01 -16.15 0.64
N THR A 12 19.58 -15.96 -0.59
CA THR A 12 18.17 -15.78 -0.93
C THR A 12 17.34 -17.03 -0.60
N LEU A 13 17.90 -18.21 -0.88
CA LEU A 13 17.27 -19.50 -0.53
C LEU A 13 17.22 -19.73 1.00
N MET A 14 18.22 -19.28 1.77
CA MET A 14 18.20 -19.38 3.23
C MET A 14 17.08 -18.51 3.85
N LEU A 15 16.77 -17.34 3.27
CA LEU A 15 15.71 -16.49 3.77
C LEU A 15 14.33 -17.16 3.63
N THR A 16 14.10 -17.87 2.51
CA THR A 16 12.77 -18.46 2.23
C THR A 16 12.37 -19.54 3.22
N ASP A 17 13.34 -20.22 3.85
CA ASP A 17 13.12 -21.27 4.85
C ASP A 17 13.01 -20.72 6.29
N ALA A 18 13.29 -19.44 6.52
CA ALA A 18 13.18 -18.86 7.85
C ALA A 18 11.73 -18.83 8.34
N LEU A 19 11.53 -19.17 9.61
CA LEU A 19 10.23 -19.16 10.27
C LEU A 19 9.78 -17.71 10.49
N VAL A 20 8.58 -17.39 10.02
CA VAL A 20 7.98 -16.04 10.12
C VAL A 20 7.05 -15.96 11.32
N PHE A 21 6.07 -16.86 11.37
CA PHE A 21 5.09 -16.93 12.46
C PHE A 21 4.56 -18.35 12.64
N THR A 22 3.88 -18.57 13.76
CA THR A 22 3.09 -19.78 14.00
C THR A 22 1.65 -19.41 14.32
N VAL A 23 0.72 -20.29 13.91
CA VAL A 23 -0.70 -20.23 14.28
C VAL A 23 -1.08 -21.58 14.89
N GLU A 24 -1.46 -21.59 16.16
CA GLU A 24 -1.80 -22.82 16.90
C GLU A 24 -0.71 -23.92 16.81
N GLY A 25 0.57 -23.50 16.73
CA GLY A 25 1.71 -24.40 16.61
C GLY A 25 2.11 -24.74 15.16
N GLU A 26 1.27 -24.49 14.18
CA GLU A 26 1.58 -24.69 12.77
C GLU A 26 2.55 -23.61 12.26
N PRO A 27 3.73 -23.98 11.70
CA PRO A 27 4.73 -23.01 11.28
C PRO A 27 4.46 -22.49 9.87
N TYR A 28 4.76 -21.19 9.67
CA TYR A 28 4.73 -20.51 8.38
C TYR A 28 6.06 -19.84 8.11
N ARG A 29 6.62 -20.09 6.92
CA ARG A 29 7.93 -19.63 6.46
C ARG A 29 7.80 -18.57 5.39
N TRP A 30 8.88 -17.87 5.05
CA TRP A 30 8.83 -16.87 3.97
C TRP A 30 8.38 -17.45 2.63
N ARG A 31 8.76 -18.69 2.31
CA ARG A 31 8.23 -19.36 1.10
C ARG A 31 6.71 -19.46 1.08
N ASP A 32 6.07 -19.71 2.23
CA ASP A 32 4.61 -19.76 2.34
C ASP A 32 3.99 -18.38 2.13
N VAL A 33 4.64 -17.33 2.66
CA VAL A 33 4.23 -15.93 2.46
C VAL A 33 4.32 -15.53 0.98
N ILE A 34 5.43 -15.84 0.32
CA ILE A 34 5.63 -15.55 -1.11
C ILE A 34 4.59 -16.30 -1.95
N LEU A 35 4.41 -17.60 -1.70
CA LEU A 35 3.42 -18.41 -2.40
C LEU A 35 2.00 -17.86 -2.25
N SER A 36 1.65 -17.39 -1.05
CA SER A 36 0.36 -16.76 -0.79
C SER A 36 0.21 -15.45 -1.60
N ALA A 37 1.26 -14.65 -1.70
CA ALA A 37 1.27 -13.42 -2.49
C ALA A 37 1.11 -13.70 -3.99
N VAL A 38 1.74 -14.78 -4.51
CA VAL A 38 1.56 -15.25 -5.90
C VAL A 38 0.10 -15.62 -6.12
N ARG A 39 -0.46 -16.48 -5.25
CA ARG A 39 -1.84 -16.95 -5.35
C ARG A 39 -2.87 -15.82 -5.31
N TRP A 40 -2.63 -14.79 -4.51
CA TRP A 40 -3.55 -13.66 -4.36
C TRP A 40 -3.24 -12.48 -5.31
N GLY A 41 -2.33 -12.66 -6.25
CA GLY A 41 -1.98 -11.70 -7.28
C GLY A 41 -1.10 -10.53 -6.79
N ALA A 42 -0.78 -10.47 -5.50
CA ALA A 42 0.02 -9.39 -4.92
C ALA A 42 1.48 -9.43 -5.42
N TRP A 43 2.04 -10.63 -5.58
CA TRP A 43 3.35 -10.82 -6.20
C TRP A 43 3.39 -10.25 -7.61
N HIS A 44 2.45 -10.66 -8.46
CA HIS A 44 2.41 -10.25 -9.86
C HIS A 44 2.21 -8.73 -10.02
N ALA A 45 1.40 -8.13 -9.15
CA ALA A 45 1.23 -6.68 -9.12
C ALA A 45 2.55 -5.94 -8.79
N LEU A 46 3.35 -6.44 -7.84
CA LEU A 46 4.66 -5.87 -7.51
C LEU A 46 5.68 -6.15 -8.61
N GLU A 47 5.74 -7.38 -9.13
CA GLU A 47 6.65 -7.78 -10.22
C GLU A 47 6.48 -6.89 -11.44
N THR A 48 5.23 -6.61 -11.84
CA THR A 48 4.93 -5.66 -12.93
C THR A 48 5.54 -4.28 -12.65
N GLN A 49 5.38 -3.78 -11.41
CA GLN A 49 5.96 -2.50 -11.01
C GLN A 49 7.49 -2.50 -11.06
N VAL A 50 8.11 -3.60 -10.66
CA VAL A 50 9.58 -3.77 -10.66
C VAL A 50 10.13 -3.83 -12.08
N VAL A 51 9.45 -4.54 -12.98
CA VAL A 51 9.82 -4.62 -14.40
C VAL A 51 9.74 -3.24 -15.06
N GLU A 52 8.63 -2.52 -14.84
CA GLU A 52 8.48 -1.13 -15.30
C GLU A 52 9.60 -0.22 -14.75
N ALA A 53 9.89 -0.31 -13.46
CA ALA A 53 10.89 0.52 -12.79
C ALA A 53 12.32 0.23 -13.31
N ALA A 54 12.65 -1.04 -13.50
CA ALA A 54 13.95 -1.44 -14.05
C ALA A 54 14.12 -0.98 -15.51
N ALA A 55 13.06 -1.03 -16.31
CA ALA A 55 13.05 -0.51 -17.67
C ALA A 55 13.27 1.01 -17.68
N CYS A 56 12.64 1.77 -16.77
CA CYS A 56 12.89 3.20 -16.62
C CYS A 56 14.36 3.50 -16.24
N VAL A 57 14.98 2.70 -15.38
CA VAL A 57 16.41 2.85 -15.05
C VAL A 57 17.29 2.63 -16.30
N LYS A 58 17.06 1.55 -17.06
CA LYS A 58 17.80 1.28 -18.30
C LYS A 58 17.61 2.39 -19.33
N HIS A 59 16.40 2.91 -19.46
CA HIS A 59 16.12 4.03 -20.36
C HIS A 59 16.90 5.29 -19.96
N ALA A 60 16.92 5.63 -18.67
CA ALA A 60 17.68 6.76 -18.15
C ALA A 60 19.18 6.64 -18.45
N GLU A 61 19.75 5.44 -18.29
CA GLU A 61 21.13 5.14 -18.59
C GLU A 61 21.44 5.29 -20.10
N ALA A 62 20.54 4.76 -20.95
CA ALA A 62 20.70 4.81 -22.40
C ALA A 62 20.56 6.24 -22.97
N THR A 63 19.74 7.10 -22.35
CA THR A 63 19.47 8.46 -22.80
C THR A 63 20.32 9.54 -22.08
N GLY A 64 21.18 9.12 -21.15
CA GLY A 64 22.00 10.06 -20.36
C GLY A 64 21.17 10.98 -19.45
N GLN A 65 20.04 10.50 -18.94
CA GLN A 65 19.14 11.25 -18.07
C GLN A 65 19.14 10.70 -16.63
N PRO A 66 20.22 10.85 -15.85
CA PRO A 66 20.30 10.38 -14.47
C PRO A 66 19.29 11.12 -13.57
N LEU A 67 19.11 10.61 -12.37
CA LEU A 67 18.41 11.37 -11.32
C LEU A 67 19.22 12.62 -10.96
N PRO A 68 18.56 13.73 -10.63
CA PRO A 68 19.23 14.91 -10.08
C PRO A 68 20.05 14.57 -8.83
N ASP A 69 21.14 15.31 -8.62
CA ASP A 69 21.96 15.16 -7.43
C ASP A 69 21.14 15.35 -6.15
N GLY A 70 21.41 14.54 -5.14
CA GLY A 70 20.76 14.59 -3.84
C GLY A 70 19.38 13.92 -3.74
N VAL A 71 18.73 13.54 -4.86
CA VAL A 71 17.41 12.85 -4.81
C VAL A 71 17.51 11.54 -4.08
N LEU A 72 18.51 10.71 -4.38
CA LEU A 72 18.69 9.42 -3.70
C LEU A 72 19.05 9.58 -2.23
N ASP A 73 19.79 10.63 -1.87
CA ASP A 73 20.14 10.93 -0.48
C ASP A 73 18.91 11.36 0.33
N ALA A 74 18.01 12.14 -0.27
CA ALA A 74 16.75 12.54 0.34
C ALA A 74 15.84 11.30 0.57
N GLU A 75 15.62 10.51 -0.47
CA GLU A 75 14.84 9.26 -0.38
C GLU A 75 15.45 8.28 0.64
N GLY A 76 16.77 8.15 0.67
CA GLY A 76 17.46 7.30 1.63
C GLY A 76 17.26 7.76 3.06
N ARG A 77 17.21 9.08 3.32
CA ARG A 77 16.89 9.63 4.64
C ARG A 77 15.44 9.33 5.03
N GLU A 78 14.48 9.60 4.14
CA GLU A 78 13.06 9.31 4.39
C GLU A 78 12.84 7.84 4.68
N PHE A 79 13.41 6.94 3.88
CA PHE A 79 13.36 5.50 4.11
C PHE A 79 13.85 5.11 5.51
N ARG A 80 15.01 5.64 5.91
CA ARG A 80 15.61 5.34 7.22
C ARG A 80 14.78 5.88 8.37
N TYR A 81 14.22 7.09 8.25
CA TYR A 81 13.32 7.65 9.26
C TYR A 81 12.01 6.88 9.36
N ALA A 82 11.42 6.49 8.25
CA ALA A 82 10.17 5.72 8.23
C ALA A 82 10.29 4.35 8.92
N LEU A 83 11.49 3.74 8.90
CA LEU A 83 11.77 2.45 9.53
C LEU A 83 12.56 2.56 10.86
N ASP A 84 12.74 3.77 11.40
CA ASP A 84 13.54 4.05 12.61
C ASP A 84 15.01 3.55 12.51
N LEU A 85 15.57 3.55 11.29
CA LEU A 85 16.96 3.15 11.02
C LEU A 85 17.91 4.35 11.08
N VAL A 86 17.89 5.07 12.21
CA VAL A 86 18.58 6.37 12.32
C VAL A 86 20.10 6.24 12.31
N SER A 87 20.67 5.20 12.91
CA SER A 87 22.12 4.99 12.97
C SER A 87 22.64 4.15 11.77
N ALA A 88 23.91 4.28 11.45
CA ALA A 88 24.58 3.44 10.47
C ALA A 88 24.48 1.95 10.87
N LYS A 89 24.67 1.67 12.17
CA LYS A 89 24.58 0.31 12.70
C LYS A 89 23.17 -0.29 12.55
N SER A 90 22.11 0.47 12.85
CA SER A 90 20.73 -0.04 12.67
C SER A 90 20.43 -0.36 11.22
N MET A 91 20.97 0.42 10.28
CA MET A 91 20.83 0.17 8.85
C MET A 91 21.62 -1.09 8.42
N GLU A 92 22.86 -1.27 8.90
CA GLU A 92 23.67 -2.46 8.63
C GLU A 92 23.01 -3.72 9.19
N ASP A 93 22.49 -3.67 10.41
CA ASP A 93 21.81 -4.77 11.07
C ASP A 93 20.52 -5.14 10.31
N TRP A 94 19.78 -4.13 9.82
CA TRP A 94 18.58 -4.34 9.00
C TRP A 94 18.92 -5.00 7.65
N LEU A 95 19.91 -4.46 6.93
CA LEU A 95 20.36 -5.04 5.66
C LEU A 95 20.85 -6.49 5.83
N SER A 96 21.65 -6.74 6.89
CA SER A 96 22.17 -8.05 7.20
C SER A 96 21.06 -9.06 7.52
N ARG A 97 20.05 -8.64 8.29
CA ARG A 97 18.87 -9.47 8.62
C ARG A 97 18.16 -9.95 7.37
N TRP A 98 18.01 -9.07 6.37
CA TRP A 98 17.34 -9.38 5.11
C TRP A 98 18.28 -9.97 4.04
N GLY A 99 19.56 -10.13 4.33
CA GLY A 99 20.56 -10.59 3.35
C GLY A 99 20.76 -9.62 2.18
N LEU A 100 20.42 -8.35 2.37
CA LEU A 100 20.55 -7.30 1.36
C LEU A 100 21.91 -6.60 1.46
N SER A 101 22.40 -6.13 0.34
CA SER A 101 23.51 -5.20 0.26
C SER A 101 23.04 -3.75 0.20
N VAL A 102 23.92 -2.80 0.50
CA VAL A 102 23.67 -1.38 0.27
C VAL A 102 23.29 -1.11 -1.19
N ASN A 103 23.91 -1.83 -2.14
CA ASN A 103 23.60 -1.69 -3.57
C ASN A 103 22.20 -2.17 -3.91
N ASP A 104 21.67 -3.21 -3.25
CA ASP A 104 20.28 -3.67 -3.45
C ASP A 104 19.30 -2.62 -2.98
N TRP A 105 19.53 -2.06 -1.77
CA TRP A 105 18.71 -0.97 -1.24
C TRP A 105 18.77 0.30 -2.09
N MET A 106 19.98 0.78 -2.46
CA MET A 106 20.12 1.94 -3.35
C MET A 106 19.50 1.69 -4.72
N GLY A 107 19.57 0.45 -5.22
CA GLY A 107 18.91 0.03 -6.45
C GLY A 107 17.39 0.12 -6.35
N TYR A 108 16.81 -0.27 -5.22
CA TYR A 108 15.37 -0.08 -4.94
C TYR A 108 14.98 1.39 -4.98
N LEU A 109 15.69 2.27 -4.25
CA LEU A 109 15.41 3.71 -4.23
C LEU A 109 15.47 4.33 -5.64
N ARG A 110 16.50 3.93 -6.42
CA ARG A 110 16.66 4.37 -7.81
C ARG A 110 15.48 3.93 -8.68
N ARG A 111 15.04 2.65 -8.58
CA ARG A 111 13.88 2.13 -9.32
C ARG A 111 12.61 2.89 -8.97
N LYS A 112 12.35 3.12 -7.69
CA LYS A 112 11.19 3.87 -7.18
C LYS A 112 11.13 5.26 -7.82
N GLN A 113 12.22 6.02 -7.79
CA GLN A 113 12.30 7.38 -8.32
C GLN A 113 12.20 7.42 -9.85
N MET A 114 12.88 6.51 -10.54
CA MET A 114 12.83 6.46 -12.00
C MET A 114 11.45 6.09 -12.53
N ARG A 115 10.74 5.17 -11.86
CA ARG A 115 9.36 4.82 -12.23
C ARG A 115 8.41 6.01 -12.06
N ALA A 116 8.57 6.81 -11.02
CA ALA A 116 7.76 8.00 -10.78
C ALA A 116 7.98 9.10 -11.85
N ARG A 117 9.18 9.16 -12.43
CA ARG A 117 9.54 10.18 -13.42
C ARG A 117 8.82 10.01 -14.76
N TRP A 118 8.49 8.77 -15.18
CA TRP A 118 7.86 8.47 -16.48
C TRP A 118 6.56 7.67 -16.34
N PRO A 119 5.52 8.22 -15.70
CA PRO A 119 4.29 7.50 -15.44
C PRO A 119 3.59 7.01 -16.72
N GLU A 120 3.66 7.80 -17.80
CA GLU A 120 2.99 7.50 -19.09
C GLU A 120 3.78 6.51 -19.96
N LEU A 121 5.12 6.49 -19.83
CA LEU A 121 6.01 5.70 -20.70
C LEU A 121 6.42 4.36 -20.10
N ARG A 122 6.27 4.15 -18.79
CA ARG A 122 6.84 3.00 -18.07
C ARG A 122 6.43 1.64 -18.64
N ARG A 123 5.18 1.49 -19.12
CA ARG A 123 4.70 0.25 -19.74
C ARG A 123 5.39 -0.01 -21.06
N THR A 124 5.45 0.98 -21.94
CA THR A 124 6.14 0.89 -23.23
C THR A 124 7.63 0.63 -23.05
N LEU A 125 8.26 1.28 -22.06
CA LEU A 125 9.67 1.03 -21.73
C LEU A 125 9.90 -0.40 -21.25
N ALA A 126 8.98 -0.99 -20.50
CA ALA A 126 9.07 -2.38 -20.05
C ALA A 126 9.06 -3.37 -21.23
N GLU A 127 8.26 -3.10 -22.27
CA GLU A 127 8.24 -3.91 -23.50
C GLU A 127 9.56 -3.83 -24.27
N HIS A 128 10.22 -2.66 -24.29
CA HIS A 128 11.50 -2.45 -24.98
C HIS A 128 12.72 -2.92 -24.19
N HIS A 129 12.62 -3.02 -22.86
CA HIS A 129 13.71 -3.41 -21.96
C HIS A 129 13.31 -4.58 -21.06
N PRO A 130 13.00 -5.76 -21.62
CA PRO A 130 12.57 -6.89 -20.81
C PRO A 130 13.65 -7.29 -19.79
N LEU A 131 13.22 -7.73 -18.62
CA LEU A 131 14.09 -8.37 -17.63
C LEU A 131 14.16 -9.88 -17.90
N ARG A 132 15.28 -10.49 -17.52
CA ARG A 132 15.36 -11.96 -17.43
C ARG A 132 14.58 -12.40 -16.18
N ASP A 133 13.97 -13.56 -16.24
CA ASP A 133 13.15 -14.08 -15.14
C ASP A 133 13.90 -14.12 -13.80
N GLU A 134 15.16 -14.57 -13.77
CA GLU A 134 15.99 -14.58 -12.56
C GLU A 134 16.22 -13.19 -11.96
N ASP A 135 16.42 -12.17 -12.83
CA ASP A 135 16.58 -10.78 -12.39
C ASP A 135 15.24 -10.24 -11.88
N ALA A 136 14.12 -10.59 -12.53
CA ALA A 136 12.77 -10.19 -12.11
C ALA A 136 12.45 -10.74 -10.71
N LEU A 137 12.68 -12.04 -10.47
CA LEU A 137 12.51 -12.66 -9.16
C LEU A 137 13.32 -11.94 -8.07
N ARG A 138 14.64 -11.78 -8.32
CA ARG A 138 15.54 -11.16 -7.34
C ARG A 138 15.15 -9.72 -7.03
N LEU A 139 14.85 -8.92 -8.06
CA LEU A 139 14.47 -7.51 -7.85
C LEU A 139 13.12 -7.39 -7.17
N THR A 140 12.16 -8.27 -7.48
CA THR A 140 10.85 -8.29 -6.83
C THR A 140 10.96 -8.62 -5.35
N LEU A 141 11.82 -9.57 -4.96
CA LEU A 141 12.10 -9.86 -3.55
C LEU A 141 12.73 -8.66 -2.83
N VAL A 142 13.74 -8.02 -3.45
CA VAL A 142 14.37 -6.82 -2.89
C VAL A 142 13.33 -5.71 -2.68
N ASP A 143 12.50 -5.47 -3.68
CA ASP A 143 11.48 -4.41 -3.62
C ASP A 143 10.37 -4.76 -2.63
N ALA A 144 9.97 -6.04 -2.51
CA ALA A 144 9.01 -6.49 -1.51
C ALA A 144 9.49 -6.24 -0.07
N ILE A 145 10.78 -6.49 0.19
CA ILE A 145 11.41 -6.23 1.48
C ILE A 145 11.47 -4.71 1.74
N CYS A 146 12.05 -3.96 0.80
CA CYS A 146 12.28 -2.53 0.98
C CYS A 146 10.98 -1.70 1.03
N SER A 147 9.94 -2.11 0.32
CA SER A 147 8.64 -1.42 0.34
C SER A 147 7.76 -1.81 1.53
N GLY A 148 8.14 -2.85 2.29
CA GLY A 148 7.29 -3.42 3.35
C GLY A 148 6.13 -4.28 2.85
N GLU A 149 6.06 -4.56 1.54
CA GLU A 149 5.01 -5.44 0.99
C GLU A 149 5.14 -6.87 1.52
N LEU A 150 6.37 -7.36 1.74
CA LEU A 150 6.59 -8.69 2.30
C LEU A 150 5.96 -8.85 3.69
N ASP A 151 6.05 -7.82 4.54
CA ASP A 151 5.41 -7.80 5.86
C ASP A 151 3.87 -7.75 5.76
N LYS A 152 3.34 -7.00 4.79
CA LYS A 152 1.90 -6.96 4.53
C LYS A 152 1.38 -8.32 4.08
N TRP A 153 2.11 -9.01 3.21
CA TRP A 153 1.76 -10.37 2.78
C TRP A 153 1.82 -11.35 3.95
N ALA A 154 2.82 -11.26 4.80
CA ALA A 154 2.93 -12.09 6.01
C ALA A 154 1.74 -11.87 6.95
N ARG A 155 1.35 -10.62 7.20
CA ARG A 155 0.17 -10.28 8.02
C ARG A 155 -1.13 -10.80 7.40
N THR A 156 -1.26 -10.71 6.08
CA THR A 156 -2.43 -11.22 5.36
C THR A 156 -2.53 -12.74 5.47
N LEU A 157 -1.42 -13.46 5.27
CA LEU A 157 -1.37 -14.90 5.43
C LEU A 157 -1.68 -15.32 6.87
N ALA A 158 -1.08 -14.64 7.86
CA ALA A 158 -1.29 -14.93 9.27
C ALA A 158 -2.75 -14.79 9.69
N ARG A 159 -3.44 -13.73 9.23
CA ARG A 159 -4.87 -13.53 9.48
C ARG A 159 -5.72 -14.63 8.87
N ARG A 160 -5.47 -15.03 7.61
CA ARG A 160 -6.20 -16.12 6.96
C ARG A 160 -5.92 -17.48 7.59
N ALA A 161 -4.69 -17.73 7.99
CA ALA A 161 -4.30 -18.92 8.73
C ALA A 161 -5.03 -19.03 10.07
N ALA A 162 -5.11 -17.92 10.83
CA ALA A 162 -5.83 -17.88 12.11
C ALA A 162 -7.33 -18.11 11.97
N ILE A 163 -7.94 -17.64 10.88
CA ILE A 163 -9.35 -17.91 10.57
C ILE A 163 -9.53 -19.39 10.22
N HIS A 164 -8.66 -19.92 9.37
CA HIS A 164 -8.72 -21.32 8.96
C HIS A 164 -8.57 -22.28 10.14
N ALA A 165 -7.65 -22.00 11.06
CA ALA A 165 -7.45 -22.80 12.27
C ALA A 165 -8.68 -22.78 13.21
N ASN A 166 -9.54 -21.78 13.12
CA ASN A 166 -10.74 -21.64 13.95
C ASN A 166 -12.02 -22.24 13.32
N GLY A 167 -12.00 -22.51 12.01
CA GLY A 167 -13.13 -23.06 11.27
C GLY A 167 -13.09 -24.58 11.25
N SER A 168 -14.21 -25.22 11.59
CA SER A 168 -14.43 -26.62 11.29
C SER A 168 -14.26 -26.87 9.79
N ASP A 169 -13.77 -28.05 9.43
CA ASP A 169 -13.49 -28.52 8.08
C ASP A 169 -14.52 -28.00 7.05
N PRO A 170 -14.13 -27.16 6.08
CA PRO A 170 -15.08 -26.69 5.10
C PRO A 170 -15.52 -27.89 4.25
N THR A 171 -16.79 -28.25 4.37
CA THR A 171 -17.40 -29.18 3.43
C THR A 171 -17.14 -28.67 2.02
N SER A 172 -16.35 -29.44 1.27
CA SER A 172 -15.88 -29.18 -0.08
C SER A 172 -17.00 -28.72 -1.02
N GLY A 173 -17.13 -27.43 -1.23
CA GLY A 173 -17.85 -26.86 -2.37
C GLY A 173 -16.86 -26.70 -3.51
N ALA A 174 -17.12 -27.36 -4.63
CA ALA A 174 -16.31 -27.21 -5.84
C ALA A 174 -16.26 -25.75 -6.29
N VAL A 175 -15.08 -25.14 -6.26
CA VAL A 175 -14.85 -23.77 -6.73
C VAL A 175 -13.97 -23.81 -7.96
N THR A 176 -14.40 -23.07 -8.96
CA THR A 176 -13.70 -22.79 -10.22
C THR A 176 -12.22 -22.49 -9.97
N GLU A 177 -11.35 -23.24 -10.59
CA GLU A 177 -9.91 -23.19 -10.39
C GLU A 177 -9.31 -21.84 -10.80
N PRO A 178 -8.69 -21.07 -9.91
CA PRO A 178 -7.64 -20.16 -10.31
C PRO A 178 -6.42 -21.01 -10.70
N GLY A 179 -5.67 -20.57 -11.71
CA GLY A 179 -4.57 -21.30 -12.31
C GLY A 179 -3.64 -22.00 -11.31
N SER A 180 -3.15 -23.18 -11.70
CA SER A 180 -2.19 -23.94 -10.92
C SER A 180 -0.92 -23.13 -10.70
N LEU A 181 -0.39 -23.13 -9.48
CA LEU A 181 0.88 -22.50 -9.14
C LEU A 181 2.07 -23.22 -9.79
N ASP A 182 1.86 -24.42 -10.36
CA ASP A 182 2.86 -25.14 -11.14
C ASP A 182 3.35 -24.36 -12.36
N SER A 183 2.53 -23.44 -12.89
CA SER A 183 2.91 -22.56 -14.01
C SER A 183 3.73 -21.34 -13.57
N TRP A 184 3.91 -21.10 -12.27
CA TRP A 184 4.73 -20.00 -11.79
C TRP A 184 6.22 -20.33 -11.98
N PRO A 185 6.98 -19.52 -12.75
CA PRO A 185 8.35 -19.89 -13.17
C PRO A 185 9.31 -20.15 -12.02
N PHE A 186 9.03 -19.60 -10.84
CA PHE A 186 9.93 -19.67 -9.68
C PHE A 186 9.50 -20.69 -8.62
N ALA A 187 8.46 -21.48 -8.89
CA ALA A 187 7.98 -22.50 -7.95
C ALA A 187 9.10 -23.48 -7.56
N SER A 188 9.87 -23.96 -8.54
CA SER A 188 11.02 -24.86 -8.31
C SER A 188 12.16 -24.20 -7.54
N THR A 189 12.34 -22.88 -7.67
CA THR A 189 13.38 -22.14 -6.92
C THR A 189 13.05 -22.07 -5.43
N LEU A 190 11.77 -21.97 -5.06
CA LEU A 190 11.34 -21.84 -3.67
C LEU A 190 11.07 -23.18 -2.99
N PHE A 191 10.59 -24.17 -3.73
CA PHE A 191 10.16 -25.47 -3.20
C PHE A 191 11.06 -26.63 -3.64
N GLY A 192 12.09 -26.35 -4.45
CA GLY A 192 12.94 -27.38 -5.06
C GLY A 192 12.16 -28.21 -6.09
N ALA A 193 12.67 -29.41 -6.38
CA ALA A 193 12.01 -30.35 -7.28
C ALA A 193 10.86 -31.13 -6.63
N ASP A 194 10.57 -30.87 -5.34
CA ASP A 194 9.50 -31.56 -4.60
C ASP A 194 8.14 -30.90 -4.86
N THR A 195 7.47 -31.35 -5.91
CA THR A 195 6.12 -30.93 -6.27
C THR A 195 5.08 -31.29 -5.20
N THR A 196 5.33 -32.32 -4.37
CA THR A 196 4.43 -32.76 -3.31
C THR A 196 4.27 -31.68 -2.26
N THR A 197 5.37 -31.06 -1.83
CA THR A 197 5.38 -29.96 -0.87
C THR A 197 4.66 -28.72 -1.44
N LEU A 198 4.86 -28.40 -2.72
CA LEU A 198 4.17 -27.30 -3.39
C LEU A 198 2.66 -27.54 -3.42
N HIS A 199 2.21 -28.72 -3.86
CA HIS A 199 0.78 -29.08 -3.92
C HIS A 199 0.12 -29.08 -2.53
N ALA A 200 0.84 -29.56 -1.50
CA ALA A 200 0.34 -29.51 -0.12
C ALA A 200 0.14 -28.06 0.37
N ALA A 201 1.11 -27.18 0.10
CA ALA A 201 1.04 -25.75 0.42
C ALA A 201 -0.12 -25.07 -0.35
N GLU A 202 -0.24 -25.34 -1.65
CA GLU A 202 -1.35 -24.83 -2.47
C GLU A 202 -2.71 -25.27 -1.95
N SER A 203 -2.86 -26.56 -1.64
CA SER A 203 -4.11 -27.10 -1.08
C SER A 203 -4.46 -26.44 0.26
N ARG A 204 -3.46 -26.16 1.10
CA ARG A 204 -3.62 -25.40 2.35
C ARG A 204 -4.11 -23.99 2.10
N LEU A 205 -3.51 -23.27 1.14
CA LEU A 205 -3.93 -21.90 0.78
C LEU A 205 -5.37 -21.88 0.24
N ARG A 206 -5.76 -22.87 -0.57
CA ARG A 206 -7.16 -23.00 -1.05
C ARG A 206 -8.15 -23.12 0.11
N ARG A 207 -7.87 -23.98 1.09
CA ARG A 207 -8.71 -24.10 2.30
C ARG A 207 -8.79 -22.79 3.10
N MET A 208 -7.68 -22.05 3.19
CA MET A 208 -7.68 -20.73 3.83
C MET A 208 -8.55 -19.73 3.07
N ASP A 209 -8.54 -19.75 1.73
CA ASP A 209 -9.39 -18.88 0.91
C ASP A 209 -10.87 -19.18 1.13
N ASP A 210 -11.22 -20.47 1.21
CA ASP A 210 -12.60 -20.92 1.47
C ASP A 210 -13.07 -20.49 2.86
N ALA A 211 -12.25 -20.74 3.88
CA ALA A 211 -12.52 -20.31 5.24
C ALA A 211 -12.66 -18.77 5.36
N PHE A 212 -11.81 -18.04 4.67
CA PHE A 212 -11.87 -16.57 4.67
C PHE A 212 -13.13 -16.04 3.96
N ARG A 213 -13.54 -16.64 2.84
CA ARG A 213 -14.81 -16.28 2.16
C ARG A 213 -16.01 -16.50 3.04
N GLN A 214 -16.08 -17.67 3.72
CA GLN A 214 -17.14 -17.97 4.67
C GLN A 214 -17.14 -17.00 5.86
N PHE A 215 -15.96 -16.72 6.41
CA PHE A 215 -15.78 -15.75 7.48
C PHE A 215 -16.29 -14.36 7.07
N ARG A 216 -15.89 -13.87 5.89
CA ARG A 216 -16.36 -12.58 5.36
C ARG A 216 -17.88 -12.57 5.20
N ALA A 217 -18.47 -13.59 4.59
CA ALA A 217 -19.91 -13.67 4.40
C ALA A 217 -20.69 -13.71 5.73
N ALA A 218 -20.13 -14.33 6.77
CA ALA A 218 -20.75 -14.39 8.09
C ALA A 218 -20.70 -13.06 8.85
N HIS A 219 -19.66 -12.23 8.64
CA HIS A 219 -19.45 -11.01 9.42
C HIS A 219 -19.82 -9.72 8.67
N VAL A 220 -19.60 -9.68 7.35
CA VAL A 220 -19.92 -8.50 6.52
C VAL A 220 -21.36 -8.64 6.02
N THR A 221 -22.29 -8.40 6.92
CA THR A 221 -23.75 -8.43 6.64
C THR A 221 -24.27 -7.00 6.47
N ALA A 222 -25.40 -6.84 5.76
CA ALA A 222 -26.04 -5.52 5.59
C ALA A 222 -26.26 -4.82 6.94
N ARG A 223 -26.73 -5.56 7.94
CA ARG A 223 -26.95 -5.04 9.30
C ARG A 223 -25.64 -4.56 9.97
N ALA A 224 -24.54 -5.31 9.79
CA ALA A 224 -23.24 -4.93 10.35
C ALA A 224 -22.69 -3.67 9.66
N VAL A 225 -22.84 -3.58 8.34
CA VAL A 225 -22.45 -2.41 7.54
C VAL A 225 -23.25 -1.17 7.95
N GLU A 226 -24.58 -1.27 8.05
CA GLU A 226 -25.44 -0.17 8.52
C GLU A 226 -25.06 0.31 9.93
N ALA A 227 -24.84 -0.63 10.85
CA ALA A 227 -24.42 -0.29 12.21
C ALA A 227 -23.04 0.40 12.22
N TYR A 228 -22.11 -0.04 11.38
CA TYR A 228 -20.78 0.55 11.27
C TYR A 228 -20.83 1.95 10.68
N VAL A 229 -21.63 2.21 9.64
CA VAL A 229 -21.89 3.56 9.10
C VAL A 229 -22.46 4.47 10.18
N GLY A 230 -23.42 3.97 10.97
CA GLY A 230 -23.99 4.70 12.10
C GLY A 230 -22.95 5.13 13.14
N LEU A 231 -21.97 4.26 13.45
CA LEU A 231 -20.86 4.58 14.36
C LEU A 231 -19.90 5.64 13.80
N ARG A 232 -19.80 5.75 12.49
CA ARG A 232 -18.92 6.70 11.77
C ARG A 232 -19.67 7.90 11.19
N HIS A 233 -20.89 8.10 11.59
CA HIS A 233 -21.80 9.09 11.04
C HIS A 233 -21.21 10.52 10.96
N ILE A 234 -20.42 10.94 11.96
CA ILE A 234 -19.76 12.26 11.96
C ILE A 234 -18.43 12.19 11.17
N ASP A 235 -17.61 11.20 11.43
CA ASP A 235 -16.29 11.07 10.83
C ASP A 235 -16.34 10.94 9.30
N TRP A 236 -17.43 10.36 8.79
CA TRP A 236 -17.61 10.08 7.37
C TRP A 236 -18.55 11.04 6.66
N VAL A 237 -18.81 12.21 7.23
CA VAL A 237 -19.42 13.31 6.48
C VAL A 237 -18.51 13.62 5.30
N ARG A 238 -19.05 13.56 4.09
CA ARG A 238 -18.36 13.96 2.87
C ARG A 238 -18.50 15.46 2.69
N VAL A 239 -17.40 16.11 2.39
CA VAL A 239 -17.36 17.54 2.10
C VAL A 239 -16.88 17.71 0.67
N ASP A 240 -17.73 18.28 -0.18
CA ASP A 240 -17.38 18.72 -1.52
C ASP A 240 -17.10 20.24 -1.44
N CYS A 241 -15.93 20.67 -1.90
CA CYS A 241 -15.50 22.06 -1.76
C CYS A 241 -14.66 22.52 -2.95
N ARG A 242 -14.55 23.83 -3.13
CA ARG A 242 -13.49 24.43 -3.96
C ARG A 242 -12.36 24.88 -3.10
N VAL A 243 -11.16 24.60 -3.56
CA VAL A 243 -9.91 24.86 -2.86
C VAL A 243 -9.05 25.82 -3.65
N MET A 244 -8.50 26.84 -2.97
CA MET A 244 -7.57 27.79 -3.53
C MET A 244 -6.38 27.95 -2.59
N ALA A 245 -5.16 27.82 -3.12
CA ALA A 245 -3.91 27.94 -2.36
C ALA A 245 -3.17 29.25 -2.68
N PHE A 246 -2.53 29.82 -1.67
CA PHE A 246 -1.80 31.07 -1.73
C PHE A 246 -0.40 30.92 -1.10
N PRO A 247 0.63 31.62 -1.61
CA PRO A 247 1.98 31.49 -1.09
C PRO A 247 2.17 32.18 0.27
N ASP A 248 1.34 33.20 0.57
CA ASP A 248 1.42 33.95 1.82
C ASP A 248 0.06 34.22 2.44
N GLU A 249 0.05 34.50 3.75
CA GLU A 249 -1.14 34.71 4.56
C GLU A 249 -1.90 35.97 4.18
N GLY A 250 -1.20 37.06 3.82
CA GLY A 250 -1.82 38.33 3.47
C GLY A 250 -2.68 38.21 2.22
N MET A 251 -2.16 37.59 1.18
CA MET A 251 -2.92 37.33 -0.06
C MET A 251 -4.12 36.45 0.20
N ALA A 252 -3.97 35.40 1.01
CA ALA A 252 -5.08 34.53 1.35
C ALA A 252 -6.15 35.25 2.19
N ALA A 253 -5.75 36.13 3.11
CA ALA A 253 -6.67 36.93 3.92
C ALA A 253 -7.43 37.97 3.08
N GLU A 254 -6.74 38.67 2.15
CA GLU A 254 -7.36 39.58 1.20
C GLU A 254 -8.39 38.87 0.31
N ALA A 255 -8.01 37.73 -0.25
CA ALA A 255 -8.90 36.89 -1.03
C ALA A 255 -10.13 36.44 -0.22
N ALA A 256 -9.95 36.08 1.05
CA ALA A 256 -11.04 35.70 1.93
C ALA A 256 -12.00 36.84 2.20
N LEU A 257 -11.52 38.08 2.32
CA LEU A 257 -12.39 39.29 2.49
C LEU A 257 -13.21 39.54 1.22
N LEU A 258 -12.57 39.54 0.03
CA LEU A 258 -13.27 39.72 -1.24
C LEU A 258 -14.36 38.67 -1.48
N LEU A 259 -14.11 37.41 -1.11
CA LEU A 259 -15.07 36.34 -1.24
C LEU A 259 -16.24 36.44 -0.26
N ARG A 260 -16.01 37.03 0.94
CA ARG A 260 -17.07 37.17 1.99
C ARG A 260 -17.92 38.41 1.80
N ASP A 261 -17.30 39.54 1.50
CA ASP A 261 -17.94 40.86 1.58
C ASP A 261 -18.49 41.33 0.24
N ASP A 262 -17.78 41.06 -0.86
CA ASP A 262 -18.14 41.57 -2.19
C ASP A 262 -18.97 40.58 -3.04
N GLY A 263 -19.17 39.35 -2.52
CA GLY A 263 -19.91 38.29 -3.27
C GLY A 263 -19.22 37.92 -4.59
N GLU A 264 -17.95 38.34 -4.76
CA GLU A 264 -17.17 37.92 -5.91
C GLU A 264 -17.01 36.39 -5.90
N GLY A 265 -17.35 35.76 -6.99
CA GLY A 265 -17.09 34.33 -7.14
C GLY A 265 -15.59 34.03 -7.14
N PHE A 266 -15.20 32.78 -6.88
CA PHE A 266 -13.80 32.29 -6.98
C PHE A 266 -13.09 32.76 -8.27
N THR A 267 -13.82 33.04 -9.36
CA THR A 267 -13.32 33.56 -10.62
C THR A 267 -12.82 35.01 -10.53
N GLY A 268 -13.37 35.85 -9.65
CA GLY A 268 -12.93 37.25 -9.49
C GLY A 268 -11.62 37.38 -8.73
N VAL A 269 -11.35 36.49 -7.79
CA VAL A 269 -10.15 36.47 -6.95
C VAL A 269 -8.97 35.75 -7.62
N TYR A 270 -9.21 35.16 -8.77
CA TYR A 270 -8.29 34.31 -9.52
C TYR A 270 -6.94 34.98 -9.86
N SER A 271 -6.91 36.28 -10.08
CA SER A 271 -5.69 36.99 -10.48
C SER A 271 -4.64 37.10 -9.36
N ALA A 272 -5.05 36.92 -8.11
CA ALA A 272 -4.16 36.96 -6.95
C ALA A 272 -3.68 35.58 -6.48
N ALA A 273 -4.37 34.52 -6.89
CA ALA A 273 -4.00 33.15 -6.54
C ALA A 273 -2.93 32.58 -7.48
N HIS A 274 -1.94 31.87 -6.94
CA HIS A 274 -0.93 31.21 -7.78
C HIS A 274 -1.45 29.90 -8.42
N THR A 275 -2.58 29.39 -7.95
CA THR A 275 -3.19 28.14 -8.45
C THR A 275 -4.64 28.36 -8.85
N LEU A 276 -5.07 27.65 -9.91
CA LEU A 276 -6.46 27.59 -10.32
C LEU A 276 -7.32 26.98 -9.19
N PRO A 277 -8.52 27.52 -8.91
CA PRO A 277 -9.47 26.87 -8.00
C PRO A 277 -9.70 25.44 -8.46
N ARG A 278 -9.50 24.48 -7.59
CA ARG A 278 -9.75 23.07 -7.87
C ARG A 278 -10.95 22.59 -7.05
N ALA A 279 -11.74 21.68 -7.64
CA ALA A 279 -12.71 20.94 -6.88
C ALA A 279 -11.98 19.88 -6.04
N ASP A 280 -12.39 19.71 -4.79
CA ASP A 280 -11.87 18.69 -3.90
C ASP A 280 -13.02 18.04 -3.15
N CYS A 281 -12.85 16.77 -2.81
CA CYS A 281 -13.87 15.98 -2.12
C CYS A 281 -13.17 15.03 -1.14
N PHE A 282 -13.54 15.09 0.13
CA PHE A 282 -12.97 14.26 1.18
C PHE A 282 -13.97 13.93 2.29
N PHE A 283 -13.68 12.89 3.05
CA PHE A 283 -14.37 12.60 4.29
C PHE A 283 -13.70 13.33 5.46
N LEU A 284 -14.46 13.71 6.48
CA LEU A 284 -13.94 14.47 7.63
C LEU A 284 -12.81 13.76 8.38
N ASP A 285 -12.76 12.43 8.39
CA ASP A 285 -11.67 11.70 9.04
C ASP A 285 -10.35 11.71 8.26
N GLN A 286 -10.35 12.18 7.00
CA GLN A 286 -9.16 12.33 6.16
C GLN A 286 -8.41 13.64 6.37
N ILE A 287 -9.05 14.62 7.06
CA ILE A 287 -8.42 15.89 7.38
C ILE A 287 -7.83 15.88 8.80
N ASP A 288 -6.86 16.77 9.00
CA ASP A 288 -6.21 16.95 10.31
C ASP A 288 -7.25 17.19 11.41
N ALA A 289 -7.04 16.57 12.56
CA ALA A 289 -7.98 16.64 13.68
C ALA A 289 -8.26 18.08 14.16
N GLY A 290 -7.25 18.97 14.07
CA GLY A 290 -7.37 20.37 14.44
C GLY A 290 -8.29 21.17 13.50
N LEU A 291 -8.43 20.73 12.26
CA LEU A 291 -9.25 21.39 11.24
C LEU A 291 -10.68 20.87 11.18
N ARG A 292 -10.94 19.64 11.65
CA ARG A 292 -12.26 18.98 11.57
C ARG A 292 -13.40 19.82 12.15
N GLY A 293 -13.15 20.52 13.26
CA GLY A 293 -14.13 21.38 13.91
C GLY A 293 -14.66 22.48 13.01
N ALA A 294 -13.78 23.12 12.23
CA ALA A 294 -14.15 24.16 11.28
C ALA A 294 -15.05 23.62 10.17
N PHE A 295 -14.65 22.47 9.57
CA PHE A 295 -15.45 21.82 8.53
C PHE A 295 -16.78 21.26 9.06
N LEU A 296 -16.81 20.76 10.28
CA LEU A 296 -18.03 20.24 10.88
C LEU A 296 -19.06 21.35 11.10
N GLY A 297 -18.61 22.51 11.58
CA GLY A 297 -19.48 23.69 11.85
C GLY A 297 -19.92 24.43 10.59
N ALA A 298 -19.15 24.37 9.50
CA ALA A 298 -19.45 25.11 8.29
C ALA A 298 -20.70 24.60 7.56
N ARG A 299 -21.39 25.50 6.85
CA ARG A 299 -22.53 25.21 5.99
C ARG A 299 -22.14 25.36 4.52
N THR A 300 -22.99 24.88 3.62
CA THR A 300 -22.89 25.18 2.20
C THR A 300 -22.84 26.68 1.97
N GLY A 301 -21.87 27.14 1.20
CA GLY A 301 -21.57 28.55 0.94
C GLY A 301 -20.57 29.18 1.94
N ASP A 302 -20.25 28.53 3.06
CA ASP A 302 -19.26 29.05 4.00
C ASP A 302 -17.83 28.92 3.45
N LEU A 303 -17.03 29.94 3.72
CA LEU A 303 -15.62 30.02 3.42
C LEU A 303 -14.80 29.69 4.68
N ILE A 304 -14.00 28.61 4.62
CA ILE A 304 -13.09 28.21 5.69
C ILE A 304 -11.67 28.63 5.33
N GLY A 305 -10.96 29.21 6.28
CA GLY A 305 -9.58 29.69 6.11
C GLY A 305 -9.45 31.20 6.20
N PRO A 306 -8.22 31.73 5.94
CA PRO A 306 -7.04 30.99 5.48
C PRO A 306 -6.47 30.01 6.51
N MET A 307 -6.10 28.82 6.06
CA MET A 307 -5.47 27.79 6.89
C MET A 307 -4.14 27.37 6.29
N ARG A 308 -3.14 27.16 7.15
CA ARG A 308 -1.82 26.71 6.68
C ARG A 308 -1.83 25.18 6.50
N VAL A 309 -1.64 24.74 5.26
CA VAL A 309 -1.58 23.32 4.87
C VAL A 309 -0.35 23.12 3.98
N ASP A 310 0.55 22.22 4.35
CA ASP A 310 1.76 21.86 3.60
C ASP A 310 2.64 23.05 3.20
N GLY A 311 2.64 24.11 4.02
CA GLY A 311 3.45 25.33 3.79
C GLY A 311 2.75 26.42 3.00
N GLU A 312 1.59 26.18 2.44
CA GLU A 312 0.73 27.14 1.74
C GLU A 312 -0.45 27.57 2.62
N TYR A 313 -1.09 28.69 2.26
CA TYR A 313 -2.32 29.17 2.89
C TYR A 313 -3.50 28.85 1.99
N VAL A 314 -4.46 28.08 2.52
CA VAL A 314 -5.54 27.50 1.74
C VAL A 314 -6.90 28.04 2.20
N LEU A 315 -7.74 28.34 1.22
CA LEU A 315 -9.16 28.69 1.40
C LEU A 315 -10.02 27.55 0.84
N TYR A 316 -11.07 27.19 1.58
CA TYR A 316 -12.07 26.18 1.20
C TYR A 316 -13.45 26.82 1.14
N LEU A 317 -14.08 26.83 -0.01
CA LEU A 317 -15.49 27.17 -0.16
C LEU A 317 -16.32 25.89 -0.13
N ILE A 318 -17.16 25.73 0.83
CA ILE A 318 -18.00 24.52 0.99
C ILE A 318 -19.13 24.57 -0.04
N GLU A 319 -19.15 23.60 -0.96
CA GLU A 319 -20.22 23.46 -1.97
C GLU A 319 -21.33 22.54 -1.48
N GLU A 320 -20.98 21.40 -0.87
CA GLU A 320 -21.94 20.45 -0.35
C GLU A 320 -21.38 19.66 0.84
N LYS A 321 -22.28 19.27 1.75
CA LYS A 321 -21.99 18.34 2.84
C LYS A 321 -23.01 17.23 2.82
N THR A 322 -22.53 16.00 2.59
CA THR A 322 -23.35 14.81 2.49
C THR A 322 -23.13 13.90 3.69
N LEU A 323 -24.20 13.54 4.39
CA LEU A 323 -24.14 12.55 5.47
C LEU A 323 -23.86 11.16 4.89
N PRO A 324 -23.07 10.33 5.60
CA PRO A 324 -22.77 8.98 5.13
C PRO A 324 -24.04 8.12 5.09
N THR A 325 -24.22 7.42 4.00
CA THR A 325 -25.31 6.46 3.81
C THR A 325 -24.77 5.17 3.22
N PRO A 326 -25.30 3.99 3.62
CA PRO A 326 -24.95 2.72 3.01
C PRO A 326 -25.29 2.62 1.51
N LEU A 327 -26.11 3.57 0.99
CA LEU A 327 -26.45 3.64 -0.42
C LEU A 327 -25.32 4.26 -1.28
N ASP A 328 -24.40 4.99 -0.68
CA ASP A 328 -23.21 5.50 -1.35
C ASP A 328 -22.19 4.36 -1.51
N PRO A 329 -21.78 3.99 -2.76
CA PRO A 329 -20.85 2.90 -2.98
C PRO A 329 -19.47 3.09 -2.33
N ALA A 330 -19.03 4.33 -2.13
CA ALA A 330 -17.75 4.63 -1.48
C ALA A 330 -17.86 4.39 0.05
N VAL A 331 -18.95 4.85 0.66
CA VAL A 331 -19.25 4.62 2.07
C VAL A 331 -19.47 3.14 2.33
N MET A 332 -20.21 2.44 1.46
CA MET A 332 -20.47 1.01 1.59
C MET A 332 -19.18 0.20 1.58
N ARG A 333 -18.30 0.39 0.59
CA ARG A 333 -17.01 -0.31 0.52
C ARG A 333 -16.17 -0.07 1.77
N ARG A 334 -16.10 1.18 2.22
CA ARG A 334 -15.35 1.58 3.40
C ARG A 334 -15.90 0.93 4.68
N ALA A 335 -17.22 0.81 4.78
CA ALA A 335 -17.88 0.15 5.88
C ALA A 335 -17.67 -1.38 5.87
N GLU A 336 -17.78 -2.02 4.70
CA GLU A 336 -17.45 -3.44 4.54
C GLU A 336 -16.02 -3.76 4.98
N GLU A 337 -15.05 -2.94 4.54
CA GLU A 337 -13.64 -3.06 4.95
C GLU A 337 -13.47 -2.88 6.47
N GLY A 338 -14.11 -1.87 7.05
CA GLY A 338 -14.04 -1.62 8.49
C GLY A 338 -14.68 -2.70 9.34
N VAL A 339 -15.84 -3.22 8.93
CA VAL A 339 -16.50 -4.37 9.59
C VAL A 339 -15.62 -5.61 9.52
N LEU A 340 -15.05 -5.89 8.34
CA LEU A 340 -14.15 -7.02 8.15
C LEU A 340 -12.90 -6.88 9.02
N GLU A 341 -12.27 -5.72 9.05
CA GLU A 341 -11.06 -5.47 9.85
C GLU A 341 -11.32 -5.66 11.35
N GLN A 342 -12.43 -5.15 11.88
CA GLN A 342 -12.80 -5.36 13.27
C GLN A 342 -13.06 -6.83 13.60
N ALA A 343 -13.69 -7.57 12.66
CA ALA A 343 -13.93 -9.00 12.84
C ALA A 343 -12.61 -9.78 12.82
N LEU A 344 -11.71 -9.43 11.89
CA LEU A 344 -10.37 -10.02 11.78
C LEU A 344 -9.56 -9.78 13.05
N GLU A 345 -9.49 -8.54 13.54
CA GLU A 345 -8.75 -8.19 14.74
C GLU A 345 -9.22 -9.01 15.94
N ARG A 346 -10.54 -9.08 16.18
CA ARG A 346 -11.10 -9.89 17.27
C ARG A 346 -10.77 -11.37 17.18
N GLN A 347 -10.72 -11.91 15.95
CA GLN A 347 -10.53 -13.34 15.73
C GLN A 347 -9.06 -13.76 15.73
N THR A 348 -8.14 -12.88 15.34
CA THR A 348 -6.72 -13.20 15.18
C THR A 348 -5.86 -12.80 16.37
N THR A 349 -6.36 -11.91 17.25
CA THR A 349 -5.64 -11.46 18.44
C THR A 349 -5.24 -12.65 19.33
N GLY A 350 -3.95 -12.73 19.65
CA GLY A 350 -3.38 -13.76 20.51
C GLY A 350 -3.15 -15.14 19.86
N ARG A 351 -3.59 -15.36 18.61
CA ARG A 351 -3.43 -16.63 17.90
C ARG A 351 -2.18 -16.73 17.04
N VAL A 352 -1.66 -15.59 16.61
CA VAL A 352 -0.46 -15.50 15.79
C VAL A 352 0.73 -15.19 16.69
N ARG A 353 1.73 -16.07 16.67
CA ARG A 353 3.02 -15.82 17.34
C ARG A 353 4.07 -15.52 16.29
N TRP A 354 4.53 -14.27 16.28
CA TRP A 354 5.60 -13.82 15.38
C TRP A 354 6.98 -14.27 15.90
N HIS A 355 7.85 -14.73 15.00
CA HIS A 355 9.20 -15.18 15.29
C HIS A 355 10.28 -14.26 14.69
N LEU A 356 9.90 -13.41 13.74
CA LEU A 356 10.76 -12.37 13.21
C LEU A 356 10.32 -11.05 13.83
N VAL A 357 11.15 -10.50 14.67
CA VAL A 357 11.04 -9.15 15.24
C VAL A 357 12.19 -8.31 14.71
#